data_8d618f39883cc4b8f9f754b1f6625d57
#
_entry.id   8d618f39883cc4b8f9f754b1f6625d57
#
_cell.length_a   1.000
_cell.length_b   1.000
_cell.length_c   1.000
_cell.angle_alpha   90.00
_cell.angle_beta   90.00
_cell.angle_gamma   90.00
#
_symmetry.space_group_name_H-M   'P 1'
#
loop_
_entity.id
_entity.type
_entity.pdbx_description
1 polymer ?
#
loop_
_entity_poly.entity_id
_entity_poly.type
_entity_poly.pdbx_seq_one_letter_code
_entity_poly.pdbx_strand_id
1 'polypeptide(L)'
;MKEIVILADGDFPKTEYPLWLLGAAEAVICCDGALVKYIEFSEGKAPAAVVGDMDTLSEEMRTRFADIVVKYDEQDYDDLAKAVRYSLTAYPEVERIHVLGASGGEEDMTIGNYGNLMEFGRRHPGITFDMISDHTTAFPLHDSETFDCGAGRTVSVFSPDPTLRIASKGLAWPLDGVCFDNWWKGIRNRATEDRVVLKFSHPAPVLIILN
;
A
#
# COMPACT_ATOMS: atom_id res chain seq x y z
N MET A 1 4.28 -19.41 1.43
CA MET A 1 4.46 -18.14 0.67
C MET A 1 4.38 -17.01 1.68
N LYS A 2 5.43 -16.18 1.76
CA LYS A 2 5.54 -15.16 2.82
C LYS A 2 5.31 -13.74 2.30
N GLU A 3 5.57 -13.49 1.04
CA GLU A 3 5.41 -12.18 0.41
C GLU A 3 4.59 -12.31 -0.87
N ILE A 4 3.64 -11.41 -1.07
CA ILE A 4 2.79 -11.35 -2.26
C ILE A 4 2.68 -9.91 -2.76
N VAL A 5 2.32 -9.75 -4.03
CA VAL A 5 2.04 -8.46 -4.64
C VAL A 5 0.55 -8.36 -4.96
N ILE A 6 -0.07 -7.24 -4.59
CA ILE A 6 -1.37 -6.81 -5.10
C ILE A 6 -1.13 -5.69 -6.11
N LEU A 7 -1.62 -5.86 -7.32
CA LEU A 7 -1.57 -4.83 -8.37
C LEU A 7 -2.95 -4.19 -8.51
N ALA A 8 -3.06 -2.93 -8.10
CA ALA A 8 -4.26 -2.11 -8.30
C ALA A 8 -4.25 -1.43 -9.68
N ASP A 9 -5.37 -0.83 -10.08
CA ASP A 9 -5.58 -0.34 -11.44
C ASP A 9 -5.22 1.15 -11.65
N GLY A 10 -4.43 1.78 -10.75
CA GLY A 10 -3.86 3.11 -10.95
C GLY A 10 -2.67 3.12 -11.92
N ASP A 11 -1.70 4.01 -11.71
CA ASP A 11 -0.53 4.10 -12.57
C ASP A 11 0.33 2.83 -12.48
N PHE A 12 0.52 2.17 -13.63
CA PHE A 12 1.38 0.99 -13.70
C PHE A 12 2.85 1.37 -13.46
N PRO A 13 3.61 0.59 -12.67
CA PRO A 13 5.01 0.86 -12.38
C PRO A 13 5.88 0.97 -13.64
N LYS A 14 6.89 1.86 -13.60
CA LYS A 14 7.83 2.09 -14.71
C LYS A 14 9.30 2.02 -14.28
N THR A 15 9.57 2.16 -12.96
CA THR A 15 10.93 2.12 -12.43
C THR A 15 11.35 0.72 -12.03
N GLU A 16 12.65 0.50 -11.93
CA GLU A 16 13.27 -0.81 -11.73
C GLU A 16 12.74 -1.55 -10.50
N TYR A 17 12.67 -0.87 -9.35
CA TYR A 17 12.35 -1.54 -8.10
C TYR A 17 10.91 -2.11 -8.03
N PRO A 18 9.83 -1.35 -8.29
CA PRO A 18 8.49 -1.91 -8.29
C PRO A 18 8.26 -2.90 -9.44
N LEU A 19 8.91 -2.73 -10.60
CA LEU A 19 8.86 -3.74 -11.68
C LEU A 19 9.55 -5.05 -11.27
N TRP A 20 10.68 -4.96 -10.57
CA TRP A 20 11.36 -6.13 -10.02
C TRP A 20 10.48 -6.85 -8.99
N LEU A 21 9.85 -6.14 -8.06
CA LEU A 21 8.90 -6.73 -7.11
C LEU A 21 7.78 -7.47 -7.84
N LEU A 22 7.18 -6.84 -8.86
CA LEU A 22 6.10 -7.44 -9.63
C LEU A 22 6.56 -8.71 -10.38
N GLY A 23 7.76 -8.68 -10.97
CA GLY A 23 8.29 -9.79 -11.75
C GLY A 23 8.84 -10.95 -10.89
N ALA A 24 9.31 -10.67 -9.67
CA ALA A 24 9.88 -11.65 -8.75
C ALA A 24 8.83 -12.25 -7.80
N ALA A 25 7.62 -11.68 -7.74
CA ALA A 25 6.57 -12.13 -6.83
C ALA A 25 6.18 -13.59 -7.08
N GLU A 26 6.08 -14.39 -6.01
CA GLU A 26 5.59 -15.77 -6.09
C GLU A 26 4.09 -15.81 -6.40
N ALA A 27 3.33 -14.79 -5.95
CA ALA A 27 1.93 -14.59 -6.31
C ALA A 27 1.64 -13.12 -6.56
N VAL A 28 0.93 -12.84 -7.65
CA VAL A 28 0.36 -11.54 -7.97
C VAL A 28 -1.15 -11.66 -7.96
N ILE A 29 -1.81 -10.77 -7.21
CA ILE A 29 -3.26 -10.62 -7.20
C ILE A 29 -3.59 -9.31 -7.92
N CYS A 30 -4.34 -9.36 -9.00
CA CYS A 30 -4.75 -8.17 -9.73
C CYS A 30 -6.13 -7.70 -9.24
N CYS A 31 -6.27 -6.39 -9.00
CA CYS A 31 -7.58 -5.77 -8.82
C CYS A 31 -8.20 -5.50 -10.19
N ASP A 32 -9.31 -6.14 -10.49
CA ASP A 32 -10.14 -5.96 -11.69
C ASP A 32 -9.32 -5.57 -12.96
N GLY A 33 -9.43 -4.34 -13.45
CA GLY A 33 -8.79 -3.83 -14.68
C GLY A 33 -7.27 -3.90 -14.70
N ALA A 34 -6.60 -4.00 -13.55
CA ALA A 34 -5.16 -4.19 -13.47
C ALA A 34 -4.67 -5.47 -14.19
N LEU A 35 -5.57 -6.46 -14.39
CA LEU A 35 -5.26 -7.67 -15.17
C LEU A 35 -4.70 -7.35 -16.55
N VAL A 36 -5.27 -6.39 -17.27
CA VAL A 36 -4.84 -6.04 -18.63
C VAL A 36 -3.39 -5.58 -18.64
N LYS A 37 -3.04 -4.68 -17.74
CA LYS A 37 -1.67 -4.15 -17.58
C LYS A 37 -0.68 -5.23 -17.17
N TYR A 38 -1.12 -6.14 -16.27
CA TYR A 38 -0.29 -7.26 -15.84
C TYR A 38 0.00 -8.27 -16.95
N ILE A 39 -1.00 -8.62 -17.78
CA ILE A 39 -0.84 -9.56 -18.90
C ILE A 39 0.14 -9.01 -19.95
N GLU A 40 0.10 -7.71 -20.22
CA GLU A 40 1.06 -7.05 -21.10
C GLU A 40 2.48 -7.14 -20.52
N PHE A 41 2.66 -6.81 -19.25
CA PHE A 41 3.94 -6.88 -18.56
C PHE A 41 4.51 -8.30 -18.48
N SER A 42 3.67 -9.27 -18.15
CA SER A 42 4.07 -10.67 -17.93
C SER A 42 4.18 -11.51 -19.21
N GLU A 43 4.06 -10.89 -20.40
CA GLU A 43 4.07 -11.57 -21.70
C GLU A 43 3.00 -12.69 -21.79
N GLY A 44 1.85 -12.43 -21.22
CA GLY A 44 0.68 -13.33 -21.29
C GLY A 44 0.56 -14.35 -20.14
N LYS A 45 1.46 -14.31 -19.14
CA LYS A 45 1.31 -15.17 -17.96
C LYS A 45 0.15 -14.69 -17.09
N ALA A 46 -0.67 -15.62 -16.62
CA ALA A 46 -1.77 -15.30 -15.72
C ALA A 46 -1.27 -14.94 -14.30
N PRO A 47 -1.92 -13.98 -13.60
CA PRO A 47 -1.70 -13.78 -12.17
C PRO A 47 -2.27 -14.96 -11.36
N ALA A 48 -2.04 -14.96 -10.06
CA ALA A 48 -2.59 -15.98 -9.16
C ALA A 48 -4.11 -15.82 -8.97
N ALA A 49 -4.63 -14.60 -8.99
CA ALA A 49 -6.06 -14.31 -8.98
C ALA A 49 -6.35 -12.91 -9.54
N VAL A 50 -7.60 -12.70 -9.96
CA VAL A 50 -8.17 -11.40 -10.29
C VAL A 50 -9.35 -11.17 -9.37
N VAL A 51 -9.33 -10.09 -8.59
CA VAL A 51 -10.30 -9.82 -7.54
C VAL A 51 -10.99 -8.48 -7.77
N GLY A 52 -12.30 -8.44 -7.69
CA GLY A 52 -13.11 -7.23 -7.85
C GLY A 52 -14.57 -7.56 -8.16
N ASP A 53 -15.33 -6.59 -8.64
CA ASP A 53 -16.72 -6.82 -9.12
C ASP A 53 -16.77 -7.14 -10.63
N MET A 54 -15.63 -7.02 -11.30
CA MET A 54 -15.42 -7.36 -12.71
C MET A 54 -16.15 -6.42 -13.70
N ASP A 55 -16.42 -5.19 -13.31
CA ASP A 55 -17.12 -4.23 -14.15
C ASP A 55 -16.20 -3.56 -15.18
N THR A 56 -14.90 -3.46 -14.91
CA THR A 56 -13.89 -2.89 -15.83
C THR A 56 -13.32 -3.92 -16.81
N LEU A 57 -13.49 -5.21 -16.58
CA LEU A 57 -13.00 -6.26 -17.48
C LEU A 57 -13.95 -6.53 -18.64
N SER A 58 -13.40 -6.65 -19.86
CA SER A 58 -14.16 -7.12 -21.02
C SER A 58 -14.65 -8.56 -20.82
N GLU A 59 -15.74 -8.91 -21.51
CA GLU A 59 -16.29 -10.27 -21.48
C GLU A 59 -15.25 -11.30 -21.98
N GLU A 60 -14.44 -10.93 -22.97
CA GLU A 60 -13.34 -11.77 -23.45
C GLU A 60 -12.32 -12.08 -22.34
N MET A 61 -11.89 -11.05 -21.59
CA MET A 61 -10.94 -11.24 -20.50
C MET A 61 -11.54 -12.06 -19.36
N ARG A 62 -12.79 -11.79 -18.98
CA ARG A 62 -13.50 -12.59 -17.96
C ARG A 62 -13.62 -14.06 -18.35
N THR A 63 -13.90 -14.34 -19.62
CA THR A 63 -13.99 -15.72 -20.15
C THR A 63 -12.61 -16.38 -20.18
N ARG A 64 -11.61 -15.68 -20.69
CA ARG A 64 -10.24 -16.21 -20.82
C ARG A 64 -9.61 -16.57 -19.48
N PHE A 65 -9.90 -15.80 -18.43
CA PHE A 65 -9.33 -15.96 -17.09
C PHE A 65 -10.35 -16.44 -16.05
N ALA A 66 -11.44 -17.06 -16.47
CA ALA A 66 -12.54 -17.47 -15.58
C ALA A 66 -12.10 -18.32 -14.37
N ASP A 67 -11.07 -19.15 -14.54
CA ASP A 67 -10.56 -20.04 -13.48
C ASP A 67 -9.87 -19.30 -12.32
N ILE A 68 -9.44 -18.06 -12.55
CA ILE A 68 -8.73 -17.24 -11.54
C ILE A 68 -9.49 -15.98 -11.13
N VAL A 69 -10.67 -15.75 -11.70
CA VAL A 69 -11.55 -14.63 -11.32
C VAL A 69 -12.24 -14.94 -10.00
N VAL A 70 -12.11 -14.02 -9.05
CA VAL A 70 -12.76 -14.05 -7.74
C VAL A 70 -13.66 -12.83 -7.61
N LYS A 71 -14.94 -13.03 -7.94
CA LYS A 71 -15.93 -11.96 -7.95
C LYS A 71 -16.49 -11.68 -6.55
N TYR A 72 -16.53 -10.40 -6.21
CA TYR A 72 -17.19 -9.87 -5.01
C TYR A 72 -18.23 -8.82 -5.43
N ASP A 73 -19.52 -9.13 -5.24
CA ASP A 73 -20.62 -8.24 -5.63
C ASP A 73 -20.92 -7.14 -4.58
N GLU A 74 -20.31 -7.22 -3.40
CA GLU A 74 -20.49 -6.19 -2.37
C GLU A 74 -19.84 -4.86 -2.76
N GLN A 75 -20.47 -3.75 -2.36
CA GLN A 75 -20.02 -2.39 -2.61
C GLN A 75 -19.51 -1.67 -1.36
N ASP A 76 -19.44 -2.37 -0.21
CA ASP A 76 -18.96 -1.81 1.06
C ASP A 76 -17.42 -1.65 1.09
N TYR A 77 -16.72 -2.33 0.19
CA TYR A 77 -15.26 -2.33 0.07
C TYR A 77 -14.85 -2.12 -1.38
N ASP A 78 -13.79 -1.34 -1.57
CA ASP A 78 -13.15 -1.22 -2.88
C ASP A 78 -12.35 -2.49 -3.24
N ASP A 79 -11.86 -2.56 -4.48
CA ASP A 79 -11.20 -3.76 -4.98
C ASP A 79 -9.86 -4.03 -4.31
N LEU A 80 -9.14 -3.00 -3.84
CA LEU A 80 -7.92 -3.18 -3.06
C LEU A 80 -8.22 -3.88 -1.72
N ALA A 81 -9.26 -3.46 -1.01
CA ALA A 81 -9.66 -4.08 0.25
C ALA A 81 -10.17 -5.52 0.03
N LYS A 82 -10.92 -5.77 -1.06
CA LYS A 82 -11.34 -7.12 -1.48
C LYS A 82 -10.13 -8.01 -1.77
N ALA A 83 -9.12 -7.49 -2.50
CA ALA A 83 -7.90 -8.21 -2.84
C ALA A 83 -7.06 -8.56 -1.60
N VAL A 84 -6.93 -7.64 -0.64
CA VAL A 84 -6.27 -7.92 0.66
C VAL A 84 -7.02 -9.02 1.41
N ARG A 85 -8.35 -8.94 1.53
CA ARG A 85 -9.16 -9.97 2.21
C ARG A 85 -9.04 -11.34 1.55
N TYR A 86 -9.07 -11.39 0.21
CA TYR A 86 -8.81 -12.61 -0.53
C TYR A 86 -7.41 -13.16 -0.22
N SER A 87 -6.39 -12.31 -0.29
CA SER A 87 -4.99 -12.69 -0.06
C SER A 87 -4.78 -13.31 1.31
N LEU A 88 -5.34 -12.71 2.36
CA LEU A 88 -5.25 -13.23 3.73
C LEU A 88 -5.94 -14.58 3.92
N THR A 89 -6.98 -14.84 3.13
CA THR A 89 -7.70 -16.12 3.15
C THR A 89 -6.98 -17.20 2.35
N ALA A 90 -6.50 -16.85 1.16
CA ALA A 90 -5.83 -17.78 0.25
C ALA A 90 -4.39 -18.10 0.67
N TYR A 91 -3.73 -17.17 1.38
CA TYR A 91 -2.34 -17.28 1.81
C TYR A 91 -2.21 -17.00 3.32
N PRO A 92 -2.67 -17.89 4.20
CA PRO A 92 -2.69 -17.67 5.65
C PRO A 92 -1.31 -17.51 6.28
N GLU A 93 -0.24 -17.91 5.57
CA GLU A 93 1.17 -17.76 6.01
C GLU A 93 1.82 -16.46 5.47
N VAL A 94 1.05 -15.55 4.87
CA VAL A 94 1.61 -14.29 4.35
C VAL A 94 2.09 -13.42 5.51
N GLU A 95 3.29 -12.90 5.37
CA GLU A 95 3.92 -11.99 6.34
C GLU A 95 4.02 -10.55 5.79
N ARG A 96 4.00 -10.40 4.45
CA ARG A 96 4.10 -9.10 3.78
C ARG A 96 3.24 -9.03 2.51
N ILE A 97 2.58 -7.90 2.33
CA ILE A 97 1.80 -7.56 1.13
C ILE A 97 2.32 -6.25 0.55
N HIS A 98 2.88 -6.32 -0.65
CA HIS A 98 3.25 -5.16 -1.44
C HIS A 98 2.09 -4.73 -2.33
N VAL A 99 1.68 -3.48 -2.24
CA VAL A 99 0.64 -2.90 -3.10
C VAL A 99 1.30 -2.03 -4.15
N LEU A 100 1.08 -2.34 -5.43
CA LEU A 100 1.57 -1.59 -6.59
C LEU A 100 0.38 -1.04 -7.37
N GLY A 101 0.61 0.04 -8.14
CA GLY A 101 -0.43 0.62 -8.97
C GLY A 101 -1.62 1.23 -8.19
N ALA A 102 -1.45 1.54 -6.91
CA ALA A 102 -2.53 2.08 -6.06
C ALA A 102 -2.50 3.61 -5.92
N SER A 103 -1.65 4.29 -6.70
CA SER A 103 -1.57 5.76 -6.78
C SER A 103 -1.45 6.21 -8.23
N GLY A 104 -1.69 7.50 -8.47
CA GLY A 104 -1.82 8.05 -9.81
C GLY A 104 -3.20 7.79 -10.43
N GLY A 105 -3.47 8.38 -11.60
CA GLY A 105 -4.81 8.34 -12.19
C GLY A 105 -5.77 9.25 -11.44
N GLU A 106 -6.69 8.68 -10.68
CA GLU A 106 -7.69 9.41 -9.90
C GLU A 106 -7.20 9.73 -8.49
N GLU A 107 -7.21 11.02 -8.10
CA GLU A 107 -6.67 11.48 -6.82
C GLU A 107 -7.49 11.00 -5.62
N ASP A 108 -8.82 10.91 -5.74
CA ASP A 108 -9.71 10.40 -4.71
C ASP A 108 -9.46 8.92 -4.42
N MET A 109 -9.23 8.10 -5.46
CA MET A 109 -8.82 6.72 -5.29
C MET A 109 -7.46 6.60 -4.61
N THR A 110 -6.50 7.46 -4.97
CA THR A 110 -5.19 7.51 -4.29
C THR A 110 -5.33 7.82 -2.80
N ILE A 111 -6.17 8.80 -2.44
CA ILE A 111 -6.45 9.17 -1.04
C ILE A 111 -7.13 8.00 -0.31
N GLY A 112 -8.12 7.36 -0.94
CA GLY A 112 -8.81 6.19 -0.41
C GLY A 112 -7.85 5.03 -0.13
N ASN A 113 -6.94 4.74 -1.06
CA ASN A 113 -5.94 3.68 -0.93
C ASN A 113 -4.93 3.94 0.21
N TYR A 114 -4.56 5.19 0.49
CA TYR A 114 -3.79 5.53 1.69
C TYR A 114 -4.60 5.31 2.97
N GLY A 115 -5.90 5.58 2.96
CA GLY A 115 -6.82 5.26 4.05
C GLY A 115 -6.89 3.74 4.31
N ASN A 116 -7.06 2.96 3.24
CA ASN A 116 -7.02 1.50 3.29
C ASN A 116 -5.71 0.97 3.89
N LEU A 117 -4.56 1.51 3.46
CA LEU A 117 -3.26 1.10 3.95
C LEU A 117 -3.13 1.27 5.47
N MET A 118 -3.60 2.40 6.02
CA MET A 118 -3.65 2.62 7.47
C MET A 118 -4.57 1.63 8.18
N GLU A 119 -5.72 1.33 7.59
CA GLU A 119 -6.69 0.38 8.15
C GLU A 119 -6.16 -1.05 8.11
N PHE A 120 -5.46 -1.46 7.04
CA PHE A 120 -4.83 -2.78 6.96
C PHE A 120 -3.79 -2.97 8.06
N GLY A 121 -2.88 -2.00 8.27
CA GLY A 121 -1.91 -2.07 9.36
C GLY A 121 -2.56 -2.15 10.75
N ARG A 122 -3.66 -1.43 10.96
CA ARG A 122 -4.42 -1.46 12.20
C ARG A 122 -5.10 -2.80 12.44
N ARG A 123 -5.73 -3.39 11.40
CA ARG A 123 -6.49 -4.65 11.52
C ARG A 123 -5.62 -5.89 11.55
N HIS A 124 -4.44 -5.83 10.93
CA HIS A 124 -3.57 -6.98 10.75
C HIS A 124 -2.14 -6.71 11.23
N PRO A 125 -1.94 -6.49 12.55
CA PRO A 125 -0.65 -6.05 13.10
C PRO A 125 0.49 -7.06 12.92
N GLY A 126 0.16 -8.31 12.55
CA GLY A 126 1.15 -9.35 12.22
C GLY A 126 1.62 -9.35 10.78
N ILE A 127 1.09 -8.47 9.93
CA ILE A 127 1.39 -8.42 8.49
C ILE A 127 1.99 -7.06 8.16
N THR A 128 3.09 -7.06 7.43
CA THR A 128 3.67 -5.84 6.90
C THR A 128 2.97 -5.45 5.60
N PHE A 129 2.49 -4.24 5.52
CA PHE A 129 1.93 -3.65 4.30
C PHE A 129 2.79 -2.49 3.83
N ASP A 130 3.02 -2.40 2.55
CA ASP A 130 3.55 -1.20 1.91
C ASP A 130 2.87 -0.95 0.57
N MET A 131 2.80 0.31 0.19
CA MET A 131 2.32 0.78 -1.11
C MET A 131 3.48 1.46 -1.82
N ILE A 132 3.89 0.91 -2.95
CA ILE A 132 5.10 1.30 -3.66
C ILE A 132 4.71 1.83 -5.03
N SER A 133 5.21 3.03 -5.35
CA SER A 133 5.12 3.65 -6.66
C SER A 133 6.52 3.91 -7.23
N ASP A 134 6.58 4.51 -8.41
CA ASP A 134 7.85 4.92 -9.01
C ASP A 134 8.65 5.95 -8.17
N HIS A 135 7.99 6.64 -7.26
CA HIS A 135 8.57 7.77 -6.53
C HIS A 135 8.52 7.62 -5.01
N THR A 136 7.62 6.76 -4.50
CA THR A 136 7.35 6.71 -3.07
C THR A 136 7.22 5.28 -2.57
N THR A 137 7.57 5.11 -1.29
CA THR A 137 7.17 3.96 -0.50
C THR A 137 6.33 4.47 0.66
N ALA A 138 5.09 4.02 0.75
CA ALA A 138 4.20 4.35 1.86
C ALA A 138 3.93 3.09 2.69
N PHE A 139 3.86 3.24 4.01
CA PHE A 139 3.54 2.15 4.92
C PHE A 139 2.83 2.66 6.18
N PRO A 140 1.97 1.83 6.79
CA PRO A 140 1.23 2.21 7.98
C PRO A 140 2.04 1.92 9.24
N LEU A 141 1.84 2.75 10.26
CA LEU A 141 2.21 2.46 11.64
C LEU A 141 0.97 2.57 12.53
N HIS A 142 0.93 1.85 13.63
CA HIS A 142 -0.17 1.92 14.60
C HIS A 142 0.32 2.23 16.01
N ASP A 143 1.60 2.07 16.27
CA ASP A 143 2.24 2.37 17.56
C ASP A 143 3.66 2.89 17.32
N SER A 144 4.33 3.21 18.42
CA SER A 144 5.73 3.64 18.43
C SER A 144 6.62 2.65 17.68
N GLU A 145 7.43 3.14 16.74
CA GLU A 145 8.23 2.30 15.86
C GLU A 145 9.55 2.97 15.51
N THR A 146 10.52 2.15 15.11
CA THR A 146 11.76 2.57 14.48
C THR A 146 11.84 1.95 13.09
N PHE A 147 12.00 2.76 12.07
CA PHE A 147 12.08 2.28 10.69
C PHE A 147 13.33 2.79 9.97
N ASP A 148 13.83 1.99 9.06
CA ASP A 148 14.92 2.37 8.15
C ASP A 148 14.38 3.24 7.01
N CYS A 149 15.07 4.32 6.70
CA CYS A 149 14.66 5.26 5.64
C CYS A 149 15.82 5.71 4.74
N GLY A 150 17.04 5.69 5.24
CA GLY A 150 18.21 6.29 4.59
C GLY A 150 18.33 7.79 4.87
N ALA A 151 19.53 8.22 5.27
CA ALA A 151 19.82 9.62 5.54
C ALA A 151 19.58 10.50 4.29
N GLY A 152 18.99 11.67 4.50
CA GLY A 152 18.67 12.63 3.44
C GLY A 152 17.32 12.41 2.75
N ARG A 153 16.68 11.27 2.95
CA ARG A 153 15.39 10.93 2.32
C ARG A 153 14.27 11.82 2.88
N THR A 154 13.32 12.19 2.03
CA THR A 154 12.12 12.91 2.47
C THR A 154 11.19 11.96 3.21
N VAL A 155 10.71 12.39 4.37
CA VAL A 155 9.79 11.63 5.23
C VAL A 155 8.54 12.47 5.46
N SER A 156 7.38 11.97 5.11
CA SER A 156 6.10 12.59 5.43
C SER A 156 5.33 11.70 6.41
N VAL A 157 4.71 12.33 7.39
CA VAL A 157 3.96 11.66 8.47
C VAL A 157 2.54 12.22 8.48
N PHE A 158 1.55 11.35 8.37
CA PHE A 158 0.14 11.70 8.41
C PHE A 158 -0.56 10.92 9.51
N SER A 159 -1.48 11.55 10.21
CA SER A 159 -2.40 10.87 11.11
C SER A 159 -3.78 11.51 11.02
N PRO A 160 -4.86 10.73 11.00
CA PRO A 160 -6.23 11.23 11.13
C PRO A 160 -6.60 11.57 12.58
N ASP A 161 -5.74 11.25 13.55
CA ASP A 161 -5.97 11.52 14.97
C ASP A 161 -5.31 12.85 15.43
N PRO A 162 -6.08 13.93 15.63
CA PRO A 162 -5.53 15.20 16.06
C PRO A 162 -5.07 15.21 17.52
N THR A 163 -5.40 14.15 18.29
CA THR A 163 -4.97 14.04 19.71
C THR A 163 -3.60 13.39 19.84
N LEU A 164 -3.16 12.64 18.81
CA LEU A 164 -1.85 12.01 18.79
C LEU A 164 -0.72 13.05 18.95
N ARG A 165 0.25 12.71 19.78
CA ARG A 165 1.53 13.43 19.89
C ARG A 165 2.65 12.45 19.61
N ILE A 166 3.60 12.88 18.79
CA ILE A 166 4.74 12.06 18.36
C ILE A 166 6.02 12.76 18.77
N ALA A 167 6.83 12.11 19.62
CA ALA A 167 8.22 12.48 19.81
C ALA A 167 9.08 11.78 18.76
N SER A 168 10.00 12.47 18.12
CA SER A 168 10.78 11.94 17.01
C SER A 168 12.28 12.11 17.17
N LYS A 169 13.07 11.16 16.60
CA LYS A 169 14.51 11.28 16.41
C LYS A 169 14.86 10.92 14.97
N GLY A 170 15.96 11.46 14.47
CA GLY A 170 16.41 11.21 13.10
C GLY A 170 15.70 12.06 12.04
N LEU A 171 14.94 13.08 12.44
CA LEU A 171 14.28 14.03 11.55
C LEU A 171 14.88 15.44 11.68
N ALA A 172 15.01 16.16 10.58
CA ALA A 172 15.52 17.54 10.56
C ALA A 172 14.61 18.52 11.31
N TRP A 173 13.31 18.28 11.26
CA TRP A 173 12.29 19.02 12.02
C TRP A 173 11.60 18.05 12.97
N PRO A 174 11.93 18.09 14.28
CA PRO A 174 11.27 17.22 15.27
C PRO A 174 9.76 17.39 15.25
N LEU A 175 9.04 16.29 15.43
CA LEU A 175 7.56 16.28 15.48
C LEU A 175 7.03 16.60 16.88
N ASP A 176 7.94 16.79 17.85
CA ASP A 176 7.60 17.12 19.22
C ASP A 176 6.76 18.41 19.27
N GLY A 177 5.55 18.31 19.79
CA GLY A 177 4.61 19.43 19.85
C GLY A 177 3.78 19.67 18.60
N VAL A 178 3.99 18.91 17.50
CA VAL A 178 3.11 18.96 16.33
C VAL A 178 1.75 18.38 16.69
N CYS A 179 0.69 19.12 16.35
CA CYS A 179 -0.69 18.65 16.38
C CYS A 179 -1.10 18.27 14.97
N PHE A 180 -1.50 17.03 14.76
CA PHE A 180 -1.93 16.50 13.44
C PHE A 180 -3.39 16.87 13.12
N ASP A 181 -3.80 18.10 13.41
CA ASP A 181 -5.14 18.63 13.10
C ASP A 181 -5.32 19.00 11.62
N ASN A 182 -4.25 18.87 10.83
CA ASN A 182 -4.27 19.11 9.39
C ASN A 182 -3.19 18.27 8.69
N TRP A 183 -3.50 17.78 7.50
CA TRP A 183 -2.65 16.84 6.74
C TRP A 183 -1.32 17.44 6.26
N TRP A 184 -1.21 18.77 6.12
CA TRP A 184 0.04 19.41 5.69
C TRP A 184 1.11 19.49 6.78
N LYS A 185 0.77 19.25 8.07
CA LYS A 185 1.68 19.53 9.19
C LYS A 185 2.87 18.58 9.34
N GLY A 186 2.75 17.36 8.87
CA GLY A 186 3.80 16.35 8.94
C GLY A 186 4.53 16.09 7.63
N ILE A 187 4.26 16.86 6.56
CA ILE A 187 4.79 16.57 5.23
C ILE A 187 6.22 17.11 5.02
N ARG A 188 6.96 16.43 4.12
CA ARG A 188 8.26 16.86 3.57
C ARG A 188 9.33 17.14 4.64
N ASN A 189 9.31 16.39 5.72
CA ASN A 189 10.43 16.32 6.64
C ASN A 189 11.62 15.62 5.97
N ARG A 190 12.78 15.60 6.57
CA ARG A 190 13.97 14.97 6.03
C ARG A 190 14.65 14.13 7.10
N ALA A 191 14.98 12.90 6.76
CA ALA A 191 15.78 12.04 7.60
C ALA A 191 17.22 12.61 7.74
N THR A 192 17.72 12.72 8.94
CA THR A 192 19.11 13.12 9.24
C THR A 192 20.01 11.92 9.50
N GLU A 193 19.42 10.76 9.71
CA GLU A 193 20.06 9.48 9.99
C GLU A 193 19.42 8.39 9.14
N ASP A 194 20.02 7.20 9.07
CA ASP A 194 19.46 6.05 8.32
C ASP A 194 18.17 5.54 8.94
N ARG A 195 17.94 5.84 10.21
CA ARG A 195 16.76 5.42 10.97
C ARG A 195 16.01 6.59 11.55
N VAL A 196 14.69 6.49 11.51
CA VAL A 196 13.78 7.40 12.21
C VAL A 196 13.10 6.64 13.34
N VAL A 197 13.08 7.27 14.53
CA VAL A 197 12.38 6.76 15.71
C VAL A 197 11.16 7.64 15.96
N LEU A 198 9.98 7.03 16.02
CA LEU A 198 8.75 7.71 16.40
C LEU A 198 8.21 7.08 17.68
N LYS A 199 7.91 7.93 18.66
CA LYS A 199 7.27 7.52 19.92
C LYS A 199 5.91 8.20 20.03
N PHE A 200 4.87 7.40 20.03
CA PHE A 200 3.48 7.84 20.08
C PHE A 200 3.00 8.01 21.52
N SER A 201 2.17 9.00 21.76
CA SER A 201 1.51 9.19 23.07
C SER A 201 0.48 8.10 23.36
N HIS A 202 -0.07 7.47 22.33
CA HIS A 202 -1.02 6.34 22.38
C HIS A 202 -1.07 5.68 21.00
N PRO A 203 -1.53 4.43 20.90
CA PRO A 203 -1.75 3.77 19.61
C PRO A 203 -2.74 4.55 18.74
N ALA A 204 -2.35 4.87 17.51
CA ALA A 204 -3.15 5.61 16.55
C ALA A 204 -2.70 5.29 15.11
N PRO A 205 -3.58 5.35 14.10
CA PRO A 205 -3.20 5.14 12.73
C PRO A 205 -2.29 6.28 12.25
N VAL A 206 -1.16 5.91 11.67
CA VAL A 206 -0.20 6.82 11.07
C VAL A 206 0.23 6.27 9.72
N LEU A 207 0.29 7.13 8.71
CA LEU A 207 0.87 6.82 7.41
C LEU A 207 2.23 7.49 7.29
N ILE A 208 3.23 6.72 6.94
CA ILE A 208 4.56 7.19 6.55
C ILE A 208 4.67 7.15 5.03
N ILE A 209 5.17 8.24 4.43
CA ILE A 209 5.52 8.27 3.00
C ILE A 209 6.98 8.70 2.88
N LEU A 210 7.78 7.86 2.25
CA LEU A 210 9.19 8.08 1.91
C LEU A 210 9.31 8.40 0.42
N ASN A 211 10.00 9.52 0.10
CA ASN A 211 10.29 9.94 -1.28
C ASN A 211 11.80 9.94 -1.53
#